data_ce94c2c54c76d3037f2090dbc4bb5b60
#
_entry.id   ce94c2c54c76d3037f2090dbc4bb5b60
#
_cell.length_a   1.000
_cell.length_b   1.000
_cell.length_c   1.000
_cell.angle_alpha   90.00
_cell.angle_beta   90.00
_cell.angle_gamma   90.00
#
_symmetry.space_group_name_H-M   'P 1'
#
loop_
_entity.id
_entity.type
_entity.pdbx_description
1 polymer ?
#
loop_
_entity_poly.entity_id
_entity_poly.type
_entity_poly.pdbx_seq_one_letter_code
_entity_poly.pdbx_strand_id
1 'polypeptide(L)'
;GGGPAGSCAALVAARAGLSVVLLERGPFPGSKNMYGGVVYPRILDELIPDWWEEAPIQRWVTRRSTMLLTETQALTVDFRAGAWGAPPYNGATAYRPDFDNWLACHAQAAGAQLITSTTATGLLRDSAGTVIGVRTDRPDGDLTAHVVIACDGVNSFLAKEAGLYEHTDAKHFTLGVKETLALPKHVIDERFGVRGREGVDIEIIGATGGVPGGGFVYTNLDSVAIGLVLSLPALAAGGK
;
A
#
# COMPACT_ATOMS: atom_id res chain seq x y z
N GLY A 1 -12.76 0.26 -2.72
CA GLY A 1 -11.51 -0.32 -3.26
C GLY A 1 -11.00 -1.48 -2.43
N GLY A 2 -10.56 -2.55 -3.11
CA GLY A 2 -10.04 -3.79 -2.51
C GLY A 2 -8.59 -3.72 -2.01
N GLY A 3 -8.06 -2.52 -1.78
CA GLY A 3 -6.79 -2.33 -1.09
C GLY A 3 -6.89 -2.63 0.42
N PRO A 4 -5.78 -2.49 1.18
CA PRO A 4 -5.75 -2.89 2.59
C PRO A 4 -6.87 -2.26 3.44
N ALA A 5 -7.15 -0.97 3.24
CA ALA A 5 -8.19 -0.28 3.99
C ALA A 5 -9.59 -0.90 3.77
N GLY A 6 -9.96 -1.11 2.50
CA GLY A 6 -11.28 -1.67 2.18
C GLY A 6 -11.39 -3.15 2.54
N SER A 7 -10.32 -3.92 2.35
CA SER A 7 -10.31 -5.34 2.71
C SER A 7 -10.39 -5.54 4.23
N CYS A 8 -9.66 -4.75 5.02
CA CYS A 8 -9.77 -4.80 6.49
C CYS A 8 -11.15 -4.36 6.97
N ALA A 9 -11.70 -3.26 6.41
CA ALA A 9 -13.06 -2.81 6.77
C ALA A 9 -14.11 -3.87 6.43
N ALA A 10 -14.02 -4.49 5.25
CA ALA A 10 -14.91 -5.55 4.84
C ALA A 10 -14.79 -6.80 5.72
N LEU A 11 -13.56 -7.19 6.08
CA LEU A 11 -13.29 -8.32 6.97
C LEU A 11 -13.96 -8.12 8.34
N VAL A 12 -13.74 -6.96 8.96
CA VAL A 12 -14.29 -6.65 10.28
C VAL A 12 -15.83 -6.59 10.24
N ALA A 13 -16.39 -5.91 9.24
CA ALA A 13 -17.84 -5.79 9.11
C ALA A 13 -18.52 -7.15 8.83
N ALA A 14 -17.92 -7.97 7.96
CA ALA A 14 -18.46 -9.30 7.67
C ALA A 14 -18.39 -10.23 8.91
N ARG A 15 -17.31 -10.20 9.68
CA ARG A 15 -17.22 -10.93 10.95
C ARG A 15 -18.23 -10.49 12.00
N ALA A 16 -18.64 -9.23 11.93
CA ALA A 16 -19.73 -8.69 12.76
C ALA A 16 -21.14 -9.11 12.27
N GLY A 17 -21.23 -9.94 11.23
CA GLY A 17 -22.50 -10.43 10.68
C GLY A 17 -23.21 -9.44 9.75
N LEU A 18 -22.53 -8.38 9.30
CA LEU A 18 -23.10 -7.42 8.37
C LEU A 18 -23.04 -7.96 6.93
N SER A 19 -24.04 -7.59 6.12
CA SER A 19 -23.99 -7.80 4.66
C SER A 19 -23.05 -6.77 4.04
N VAL A 20 -21.95 -7.22 3.45
CA VAL A 20 -20.87 -6.36 2.92
C VAL A 20 -20.63 -6.64 1.45
N VAL A 21 -20.60 -5.56 0.66
CA VAL A 21 -20.10 -5.56 -0.72
C VAL A 21 -18.80 -4.77 -0.76
N LEU A 22 -17.73 -5.38 -1.23
CA LEU A 22 -16.42 -4.77 -1.49
C LEU A 22 -16.23 -4.59 -2.99
N LEU A 23 -16.25 -3.36 -3.47
CA LEU A 23 -16.03 -3.03 -4.88
C LEU A 23 -14.54 -2.83 -5.17
N GLU A 24 -14.06 -3.44 -6.24
CA GLU A 24 -12.70 -3.24 -6.75
C GLU A 24 -12.74 -2.95 -8.26
N ARG A 25 -12.15 -1.82 -8.68
CA ARG A 25 -12.12 -1.42 -10.09
C ARG A 25 -11.18 -2.26 -10.95
N GLY A 26 -10.16 -2.85 -10.36
CA GLY A 26 -9.23 -3.75 -11.03
C GLY A 26 -9.78 -5.16 -11.20
N PRO A 27 -9.14 -6.01 -12.01
CA PRO A 27 -9.55 -7.41 -12.18
C PRO A 27 -9.36 -8.23 -10.88
N PHE A 28 -8.52 -7.78 -9.97
CA PHE A 28 -8.35 -8.31 -8.62
C PHE A 28 -7.77 -7.22 -7.71
N PRO A 29 -7.93 -7.33 -6.38
CA PRO A 29 -7.36 -6.41 -5.40
C PRO A 29 -5.85 -6.27 -5.57
N GLY A 30 -5.36 -5.03 -5.62
CA GLY A 30 -3.93 -4.75 -5.82
C GLY A 30 -3.46 -4.68 -7.27
N SER A 31 -4.25 -5.18 -8.25
CA SER A 31 -3.86 -5.22 -9.68
C SER A 31 -3.52 -3.86 -10.29
N LYS A 32 -4.05 -2.79 -9.75
CA LYS A 32 -3.76 -1.40 -10.16
C LYS A 32 -2.64 -0.76 -9.37
N ASN A 33 -2.08 -1.47 -8.42
CA ASN A 33 -1.09 -0.93 -7.51
C ASN A 33 0.31 -1.42 -7.87
N MET A 34 1.10 -0.57 -8.48
CA MET A 34 2.48 -0.85 -8.87
C MET A 34 3.45 -0.75 -7.67
N TYR A 35 2.97 -0.28 -6.53
CA TYR A 35 3.80 -0.11 -5.35
C TYR A 35 3.96 -1.45 -4.62
N GLY A 36 5.17 -1.88 -4.43
CA GLY A 36 5.58 -2.85 -3.41
C GLY A 36 6.54 -2.11 -2.51
N GLY A 37 6.51 -2.42 -1.23
CA GLY A 37 7.34 -1.71 -0.27
C GLY A 37 7.30 -2.40 1.07
N VAL A 38 7.60 -1.66 2.11
CA VAL A 38 7.51 -2.14 3.49
C VAL A 38 6.08 -1.98 3.98
N VAL A 39 5.51 -3.05 4.49
CA VAL A 39 4.25 -3.05 5.25
C VAL A 39 4.57 -3.15 6.74
N TYR A 40 3.82 -2.42 7.57
CA TYR A 40 3.89 -2.46 9.03
C TYR A 40 2.64 -3.14 9.56
N PRO A 41 2.68 -4.44 9.79
CA PRO A 41 1.48 -5.27 9.83
C PRO A 41 0.91 -5.49 11.24
N ARG A 42 1.29 -4.72 12.24
CA ARG A 42 0.85 -4.95 13.63
C ARG A 42 -0.65 -5.05 13.83
N ILE A 43 -1.43 -4.31 13.05
CA ILE A 43 -2.89 -4.42 13.11
C ILE A 43 -3.40 -5.79 12.64
N LEU A 44 -2.63 -6.49 11.83
CA LEU A 44 -3.00 -7.83 11.38
C LEU A 44 -2.93 -8.85 12.51
N ASP A 45 -2.08 -8.64 13.54
CA ASP A 45 -2.00 -9.51 14.71
C ASP A 45 -3.37 -9.62 15.42
N GLU A 46 -4.17 -8.55 15.36
CA GLU A 46 -5.52 -8.51 15.91
C GLU A 46 -6.57 -9.03 14.93
N LEU A 47 -6.37 -8.79 13.63
CA LEU A 47 -7.36 -9.11 12.60
C LEU A 47 -7.26 -10.55 12.09
N ILE A 48 -6.06 -11.08 11.94
CA ILE A 48 -5.81 -12.40 11.35
C ILE A 48 -4.75 -13.09 12.20
N PRO A 49 -5.13 -13.95 13.15
CA PRO A 49 -4.17 -14.69 13.94
C PRO A 49 -3.16 -15.43 13.06
N ASP A 50 -1.90 -15.42 13.45
CA ASP A 50 -0.80 -16.08 12.75
C ASP A 50 -0.68 -15.74 11.24
N TRP A 51 -1.15 -14.56 10.85
CA TRP A 51 -1.20 -14.07 9.46
C TRP A 51 0.14 -14.24 8.72
N TRP A 52 1.26 -14.23 9.42
CA TRP A 52 2.62 -14.33 8.86
C TRP A 52 2.94 -15.71 8.28
N GLU A 53 2.19 -16.74 8.61
CA GLU A 53 2.37 -18.09 8.08
C GLU A 53 1.90 -18.20 6.63
N GLU A 54 0.83 -17.47 6.28
CA GLU A 54 0.17 -17.53 4.98
C GLU A 54 0.40 -16.30 4.10
N ALA A 55 0.70 -15.15 4.72
CA ALA A 55 0.83 -13.90 3.98
C ALA A 55 1.97 -13.95 2.94
N PRO A 56 1.76 -13.42 1.73
CA PRO A 56 2.74 -13.42 0.65
C PRO A 56 3.83 -12.37 0.89
N ILE A 57 4.52 -12.50 2.02
CA ILE A 57 5.62 -11.64 2.42
C ILE A 57 6.91 -12.08 1.74
N GLN A 58 7.69 -11.12 1.29
CA GLN A 58 8.98 -11.36 0.69
C GLN A 58 10.06 -11.54 1.75
N ARG A 59 10.34 -10.50 2.55
CA ARG A 59 11.33 -10.55 3.63
C ARG A 59 10.86 -9.79 4.85
N TRP A 60 11.32 -10.20 6.03
CA TRP A 60 11.15 -9.46 7.27
C TRP A 60 12.20 -8.37 7.38
N VAL A 61 11.81 -7.14 7.60
CA VAL A 61 12.73 -6.02 7.74
C VAL A 61 13.41 -6.07 9.11
N THR A 62 14.58 -6.70 9.17
CA THR A 62 15.42 -6.79 10.37
C THR A 62 16.51 -5.73 10.42
N ARG A 63 16.71 -5.02 9.31
CA ARG A 63 17.70 -3.96 9.17
C ARG A 63 17.09 -2.75 8.47
N ARG A 64 17.28 -1.58 9.06
CA ARG A 64 16.91 -0.29 8.47
C ARG A 64 18.12 0.61 8.41
N SER A 65 18.29 1.28 7.27
CA SER A 65 19.37 2.25 7.08
C SER A 65 18.79 3.56 6.58
N THR A 66 19.26 4.67 7.12
CA THR A 66 18.99 6.01 6.57
C THR A 66 20.30 6.56 6.05
N MET A 67 20.32 6.92 4.77
CA MET A 67 21.48 7.46 4.07
C MET A 67 21.24 8.93 3.73
N LEU A 68 22.13 9.80 4.17
CA LEU A 68 22.20 11.18 3.71
C LEU A 68 23.26 11.28 2.61
N LEU A 69 22.85 11.64 1.41
CA LEU A 69 23.72 11.66 0.23
C LEU A 69 23.92 13.09 -0.29
N THR A 70 25.14 13.37 -0.67
CA THR A 70 25.51 14.45 -1.59
C THR A 70 26.08 13.85 -2.87
N GLU A 71 26.55 14.65 -3.81
CA GLU A 71 27.16 14.14 -5.04
C GLU A 71 28.44 13.30 -4.80
N THR A 72 29.14 13.55 -3.70
CA THR A 72 30.45 12.95 -3.44
C THR A 72 30.57 12.30 -2.04
N GLN A 73 29.58 12.43 -1.18
CA GLN A 73 29.65 11.97 0.21
C GLN A 73 28.38 11.22 0.61
N ALA A 74 28.52 10.28 1.51
CA ALA A 74 27.43 9.54 2.12
C ALA A 74 27.65 9.43 3.63
N LEU A 75 26.61 9.75 4.40
CA LEU A 75 26.50 9.40 5.81
C LEU A 75 25.39 8.37 5.96
N THR A 76 25.69 7.25 6.60
CA THR A 76 24.70 6.18 6.82
C THR A 76 24.54 5.93 8.31
N VAL A 77 23.29 5.96 8.76
CA VAL A 77 22.89 5.43 10.07
C VAL A 77 22.24 4.07 9.82
N ASP A 78 22.82 3.03 10.38
CA ASP A 78 22.38 1.66 10.18
C ASP A 78 21.89 1.06 11.51
N PHE A 79 20.69 0.50 11.49
CA PHE A 79 20.08 -0.13 12.65
C PHE A 79 19.67 -1.56 12.31
N ARG A 80 20.10 -2.51 13.13
CA ARG A 80 19.77 -3.92 12.99
C ARG A 80 19.16 -4.45 14.29
N ALA A 81 18.02 -5.12 14.19
CA ALA A 81 17.34 -5.75 15.29
C ALA A 81 16.94 -7.18 14.94
N GLY A 82 17.66 -8.16 15.47
CA GLY A 82 17.37 -9.58 15.24
C GLY A 82 15.98 -10.00 15.71
N ALA A 83 15.47 -9.37 16.79
CA ALA A 83 14.13 -9.61 17.30
C ALA A 83 13.01 -9.27 16.29
N TRP A 84 13.26 -8.42 15.29
CA TRP A 84 12.29 -8.09 14.24
C TRP A 84 12.09 -9.22 13.22
N GLY A 85 12.92 -10.27 13.28
CA GLY A 85 12.81 -11.47 12.47
C GLY A 85 11.91 -12.56 13.05
N ALA A 86 11.20 -12.27 14.15
CA ALA A 86 10.26 -13.16 14.82
C ALA A 86 9.01 -12.38 15.25
N PRO A 87 7.85 -13.08 15.47
CA PRO A 87 6.64 -12.43 15.96
C PRO A 87 6.84 -11.74 17.32
N PRO A 88 6.19 -10.60 17.57
CA PRO A 88 5.42 -9.80 16.60
C PRO A 88 6.36 -9.06 15.63
N TYR A 89 6.18 -9.29 14.34
CA TYR A 89 7.04 -8.71 13.31
C TYR A 89 6.87 -7.19 13.21
N ASN A 90 8.00 -6.48 13.04
CA ASN A 90 7.98 -5.02 12.95
C ASN A 90 7.59 -4.52 11.54
N GLY A 91 8.11 -5.16 10.52
CA GLY A 91 7.84 -4.80 9.13
C GLY A 91 8.26 -5.89 8.17
N ALA A 92 7.67 -5.88 7.00
CA ALA A 92 7.96 -6.85 5.96
C ALA A 92 7.93 -6.19 4.57
N THR A 93 8.75 -6.68 3.65
CA THR A 93 8.61 -6.33 2.24
C THR A 93 7.56 -7.21 1.60
N ALA A 94 6.72 -6.63 0.74
CA ALA A 94 5.66 -7.32 0.05
C ALA A 94 5.37 -6.68 -1.30
N TYR A 95 4.86 -7.47 -2.24
CA TYR A 95 4.22 -6.95 -3.45
C TYR A 95 2.74 -6.72 -3.18
N ARG A 96 2.28 -5.50 -3.44
CA ARG A 96 0.89 -5.10 -3.19
C ARG A 96 -0.13 -5.94 -3.97
N PRO A 97 0.09 -6.33 -5.23
CA PRO A 97 -0.83 -7.22 -5.92
C PRO A 97 -1.10 -8.52 -5.16
N ASP A 98 -0.06 -9.16 -4.65
CA ASP A 98 -0.18 -10.42 -3.92
C ASP A 98 -0.78 -10.19 -2.53
N PHE A 99 -0.27 -9.20 -1.81
CA PHE A 99 -0.70 -8.89 -0.46
C PHE A 99 -2.14 -8.40 -0.38
N ASP A 100 -2.54 -7.48 -1.27
CA ASP A 100 -3.89 -6.93 -1.28
C ASP A 100 -4.92 -8.02 -1.65
N ASN A 101 -4.58 -8.88 -2.63
CA ASN A 101 -5.44 -9.99 -3.01
C ASN A 101 -5.59 -11.01 -1.88
N TRP A 102 -4.51 -11.39 -1.23
CA TRP A 102 -4.54 -12.27 -0.06
C TRP A 102 -5.44 -11.71 1.05
N LEU A 103 -5.30 -10.44 1.37
CA LEU A 103 -6.10 -9.78 2.41
C LEU A 103 -7.59 -9.71 2.04
N ALA A 104 -7.91 -9.48 0.78
CA ALA A 104 -9.28 -9.48 0.29
C ALA A 104 -9.91 -10.89 0.33
N CYS A 105 -9.13 -11.95 0.10
CA CYS A 105 -9.59 -13.32 0.28
C CYS A 105 -10.04 -13.60 1.72
N HIS A 106 -9.37 -13.05 2.72
CA HIS A 106 -9.83 -13.15 4.11
C HIS A 106 -11.17 -12.46 4.34
N ALA A 107 -11.40 -11.30 3.70
CA ALA A 107 -12.70 -10.63 3.77
C ALA A 107 -13.80 -11.47 3.10
N GLN A 108 -13.52 -12.09 1.94
CA GLN A 108 -14.46 -13.01 1.28
C GLN A 108 -14.75 -14.25 2.13
N ALA A 109 -13.73 -14.86 2.72
CA ALA A 109 -13.90 -16.01 3.61
C ALA A 109 -14.74 -15.68 4.85
N ALA A 110 -14.73 -14.42 5.30
CA ALA A 110 -15.59 -13.93 6.37
C ALA A 110 -17.04 -13.62 5.92
N GLY A 111 -17.34 -13.71 4.62
CA GLY A 111 -18.68 -13.49 4.07
C GLY A 111 -18.86 -12.18 3.29
N ALA A 112 -17.83 -11.37 3.10
CA ALA A 112 -17.92 -10.19 2.25
C ALA A 112 -18.01 -10.59 0.76
N GLN A 113 -18.90 -9.94 0.02
CA GLN A 113 -19.01 -10.13 -1.42
C GLN A 113 -18.03 -9.20 -2.14
N LEU A 114 -16.95 -9.75 -2.70
CA LEU A 114 -16.02 -9.00 -3.55
C LEU A 114 -16.52 -8.95 -4.99
N ILE A 115 -16.69 -7.74 -5.53
CA ILE A 115 -17.03 -7.50 -6.93
C ILE A 115 -15.88 -6.75 -7.59
N THR A 116 -15.16 -7.45 -8.45
CA THR A 116 -14.00 -6.91 -9.20
C THR A 116 -14.40 -6.32 -10.54
N SER A 117 -13.45 -5.62 -11.19
CA SER A 117 -13.65 -4.95 -12.48
C SER A 117 -14.89 -4.03 -12.48
N THR A 118 -15.21 -3.43 -11.32
CA THR A 118 -16.36 -2.59 -11.13
C THR A 118 -15.96 -1.30 -10.43
N THR A 119 -16.17 -0.17 -11.09
CA THR A 119 -15.81 1.14 -10.58
C THR A 119 -17.01 1.82 -9.95
N ALA A 120 -16.90 2.23 -8.69
CA ALA A 120 -17.85 3.17 -8.11
C ALA A 120 -17.60 4.56 -8.71
N THR A 121 -18.59 5.11 -9.42
CA THR A 121 -18.47 6.34 -10.22
C THR A 121 -19.09 7.55 -9.52
N GLY A 122 -19.85 7.35 -8.45
CA GLY A 122 -20.48 8.43 -7.69
C GLY A 122 -21.30 7.90 -6.51
N LEU A 123 -21.82 8.82 -5.72
CA LEU A 123 -22.68 8.54 -4.57
C LEU A 123 -24.16 8.61 -4.96
N LEU A 124 -24.94 7.67 -4.45
CA LEU A 124 -26.40 7.77 -4.49
C LEU A 124 -26.87 8.54 -3.25
N ARG A 125 -27.77 9.50 -3.44
CA ARG A 125 -28.35 10.29 -2.36
C ARG A 125 -29.87 10.28 -2.45
N ASP A 126 -30.51 10.32 -1.29
CA ASP A 126 -31.94 10.51 -1.19
C ASP A 126 -32.33 12.01 -1.34
N SER A 127 -33.63 12.31 -1.23
CA SER A 127 -34.16 13.67 -1.33
C SER A 127 -33.69 14.62 -0.21
N ALA A 128 -33.19 14.07 0.90
CA ALA A 128 -32.61 14.82 2.02
C ALA A 128 -31.10 15.03 1.87
N GLY A 129 -30.46 14.46 0.82
CA GLY A 129 -29.03 14.52 0.57
C GLY A 129 -28.22 13.44 1.30
N THR A 130 -28.86 12.53 2.02
CA THR A 130 -28.19 11.42 2.72
C THR A 130 -27.63 10.43 1.71
N VAL A 131 -26.39 9.97 1.92
CA VAL A 131 -25.80 8.92 1.09
C VAL A 131 -26.50 7.59 1.37
N ILE A 132 -27.09 7.01 0.34
CA ILE A 132 -27.83 5.74 0.39
C ILE A 132 -27.22 4.65 -0.47
N GLY A 133 -26.04 4.87 -1.05
CA GLY A 133 -25.36 3.88 -1.89
C GLY A 133 -24.35 4.50 -2.84
N VAL A 134 -23.99 3.72 -3.86
CA VAL A 134 -23.03 4.12 -4.90
C VAL A 134 -23.54 3.77 -6.28
N ARG A 135 -23.25 4.65 -7.26
CA ARG A 135 -23.35 4.34 -8.68
C ARG A 135 -22.13 3.55 -9.14
N THR A 136 -22.32 2.69 -10.11
CA THR A 136 -21.21 1.97 -10.71
C THR A 136 -21.13 2.19 -12.22
N ASP A 137 -20.04 1.75 -12.83
CA ASP A 137 -19.84 1.73 -14.28
C ASP A 137 -20.55 0.56 -14.98
N ARG A 138 -21.38 -0.20 -14.24
CA ARG A 138 -22.15 -1.33 -14.80
C ARG A 138 -23.57 -0.91 -15.14
N PRO A 139 -24.13 -1.41 -16.27
CA PRO A 139 -25.57 -1.25 -16.54
C PRO A 139 -26.38 -1.81 -15.37
N ASP A 140 -27.36 -1.03 -14.90
CA ASP A 140 -28.23 -1.37 -13.75
C ASP A 140 -27.45 -1.79 -12.48
N GLY A 141 -26.21 -1.32 -12.36
CA GLY A 141 -25.28 -1.73 -11.31
C GLY A 141 -25.23 -0.78 -10.08
N ASP A 142 -26.22 0.07 -9.90
CA ASP A 142 -26.35 0.90 -8.72
C ASP A 142 -26.60 0.05 -7.48
N LEU A 143 -25.84 0.33 -6.40
CA LEU A 143 -25.92 -0.42 -5.16
C LEU A 143 -26.39 0.47 -4.04
N THR A 144 -27.48 0.07 -3.37
CA THR A 144 -27.96 0.75 -2.16
C THR A 144 -27.34 0.13 -0.91
N ALA A 145 -27.05 0.96 0.09
CA ALA A 145 -26.49 0.54 1.37
C ALA A 145 -26.85 1.55 2.47
N HIS A 146 -26.93 1.06 3.71
CA HIS A 146 -27.10 1.92 4.87
C HIS A 146 -25.86 2.77 5.18
N VAL A 147 -24.66 2.24 4.84
CA VAL A 147 -23.38 2.91 5.05
C VAL A 147 -22.48 2.66 3.84
N VAL A 148 -21.79 3.70 3.40
CA VAL A 148 -20.74 3.63 2.38
C VAL A 148 -19.41 4.00 3.03
N ILE A 149 -18.41 3.11 2.94
CA ILE A 149 -17.05 3.36 3.43
C ILE A 149 -16.16 3.65 2.22
N ALA A 150 -15.69 4.90 2.10
CA ALA A 150 -14.83 5.32 1.01
C ALA A 150 -13.38 4.88 1.29
N CYS A 151 -12.95 3.80 0.61
CA CYS A 151 -11.58 3.28 0.61
C CYS A 151 -10.98 3.39 -0.80
N ASP A 152 -11.11 4.54 -1.43
CA ASP A 152 -10.83 4.82 -2.84
C ASP A 152 -9.40 5.34 -3.09
N GLY A 153 -8.54 5.22 -2.08
CA GLY A 153 -7.10 5.43 -2.16
C GLY A 153 -6.70 6.89 -2.37
N VAL A 154 -5.52 7.10 -2.93
CA VAL A 154 -4.93 8.45 -3.08
C VAL A 154 -5.79 9.42 -3.90
N ASN A 155 -6.56 8.91 -4.86
CA ASN A 155 -7.43 9.76 -5.70
C ASN A 155 -8.66 10.26 -4.95
N SER A 156 -9.19 9.48 -4.01
CA SER A 156 -10.28 9.85 -3.09
C SER A 156 -11.48 10.48 -3.78
N PHE A 157 -11.92 9.94 -4.93
CA PHE A 157 -12.99 10.53 -5.73
C PHE A 157 -14.30 10.59 -4.96
N LEU A 158 -14.71 9.49 -4.31
CA LEU A 158 -15.94 9.43 -3.54
C LEU A 158 -15.85 10.24 -2.24
N ALA A 159 -14.68 10.23 -1.57
CA ALA A 159 -14.47 11.06 -0.40
C ALA A 159 -14.54 12.56 -0.73
N LYS A 160 -14.01 12.97 -1.90
CA LYS A 160 -14.15 14.34 -2.42
C LYS A 160 -15.60 14.69 -2.72
N GLU A 161 -16.34 13.82 -3.41
CA GLU A 161 -17.76 14.01 -3.71
C GLU A 161 -18.61 14.09 -2.43
N ALA A 162 -18.22 13.34 -1.41
CA ALA A 162 -18.87 13.38 -0.10
C ALA A 162 -18.58 14.64 0.74
N GLY A 163 -17.62 15.47 0.32
CA GLY A 163 -17.16 16.62 1.10
C GLY A 163 -16.28 16.23 2.31
N LEU A 164 -15.77 15.00 2.34
CA LEU A 164 -14.92 14.47 3.43
C LEU A 164 -13.43 14.69 3.19
N TYR A 165 -13.07 15.23 2.04
CA TYR A 165 -11.69 15.45 1.64
C TYR A 165 -11.38 16.94 1.70
N GLU A 166 -10.54 17.34 2.65
CA GLU A 166 -10.00 18.69 2.69
C GLU A 166 -9.06 18.92 1.49
N HIS A 167 -9.12 20.13 0.93
CA HIS A 167 -8.23 20.48 -0.16
C HIS A 167 -6.77 20.41 0.30
N THR A 168 -6.03 19.45 -0.25
CA THR A 168 -4.61 19.31 0.04
C THR A 168 -3.81 20.10 -0.99
N ASP A 169 -3.02 21.05 -0.52
CA ASP A 169 -2.12 21.85 -1.34
C ASP A 169 -1.15 20.97 -2.14
N ALA A 170 -0.88 21.33 -3.38
CA ALA A 170 0.07 20.62 -4.25
C ALA A 170 1.46 20.44 -3.60
N LYS A 171 1.85 21.36 -2.69
CA LYS A 171 3.11 21.28 -1.93
C LYS A 171 3.27 20.03 -1.06
N HIS A 172 2.15 19.34 -0.75
CA HIS A 172 2.15 18.12 0.04
C HIS A 172 2.21 16.84 -0.79
N PHE A 173 2.26 16.97 -2.12
CA PHE A 173 2.35 15.81 -3.00
C PHE A 173 3.79 15.56 -3.44
N THR A 174 4.13 14.28 -3.48
CA THR A 174 5.37 13.76 -4.06
C THR A 174 5.07 12.84 -5.23
N LEU A 175 5.99 12.77 -6.17
CA LEU A 175 5.98 11.78 -7.24
C LEU A 175 6.96 10.67 -6.88
N GLY A 176 6.45 9.44 -6.83
CA GLY A 176 7.25 8.25 -6.65
C GLY A 176 7.44 7.51 -7.97
N VAL A 177 8.68 7.12 -8.26
CA VAL A 177 9.03 6.22 -9.37
C VAL A 177 9.77 5.03 -8.78
N LYS A 178 9.39 3.82 -9.20
CA LYS A 178 9.99 2.59 -8.69
C LYS A 178 10.31 1.63 -9.82
N GLU A 179 11.44 0.97 -9.68
CA GLU A 179 11.84 -0.17 -10.49
C GLU A 179 12.13 -1.38 -9.62
N THR A 180 11.88 -2.57 -10.14
CA THR A 180 12.20 -3.83 -9.47
C THR A 180 13.19 -4.59 -10.31
N LEU A 181 14.39 -4.79 -9.78
CA LEU A 181 15.50 -5.44 -10.44
C LEU A 181 15.63 -6.89 -9.97
N ALA A 182 15.53 -7.84 -10.87
CA ALA A 182 15.74 -9.24 -10.56
C ALA A 182 17.22 -9.50 -10.16
N LEU A 183 17.41 -10.14 -9.03
CA LEU A 183 18.72 -10.57 -8.54
C LEU A 183 18.56 -11.93 -7.85
N PRO A 184 19.50 -12.87 -8.06
CA PRO A 184 19.48 -14.15 -7.34
C PRO A 184 19.52 -13.92 -5.82
N LYS A 185 18.75 -14.73 -5.09
CA LYS A 185 18.65 -14.64 -3.62
C LYS A 185 20.01 -14.58 -2.92
N HIS A 186 20.95 -15.45 -3.31
CA HIS A 186 22.29 -15.49 -2.70
C HIS A 186 23.06 -14.18 -2.92
N VAL A 187 22.91 -13.52 -4.08
CA VAL A 187 23.53 -12.23 -4.35
C VAL A 187 22.94 -11.14 -3.45
N ILE A 188 21.63 -11.17 -3.23
CA ILE A 188 20.97 -10.25 -2.29
C ILE A 188 21.49 -10.50 -0.87
N ASP A 189 21.51 -11.76 -0.45
CA ASP A 189 21.95 -12.14 0.88
C ASP A 189 23.40 -11.67 1.16
N GLU A 190 24.30 -11.85 0.20
CA GLU A 190 25.70 -11.38 0.30
C GLU A 190 25.83 -9.86 0.30
N ARG A 191 25.19 -9.18 -0.67
CA ARG A 191 25.32 -7.71 -0.83
C ARG A 191 24.72 -6.93 0.33
N PHE A 192 23.62 -7.40 0.89
CA PHE A 192 22.92 -6.72 1.96
C PHE A 192 23.22 -7.29 3.35
N GLY A 193 24.01 -8.37 3.44
CA GLY A 193 24.39 -9.01 4.70
C GLY A 193 23.18 -9.54 5.47
N VAL A 194 22.26 -10.20 4.76
CA VAL A 194 21.04 -10.80 5.32
C VAL A 194 21.01 -12.30 5.08
N ARG A 195 20.15 -13.02 5.79
CA ARG A 195 20.04 -14.49 5.69
C ARG A 195 18.57 -14.92 5.71
N GLY A 196 18.29 -16.03 5.04
CA GLY A 196 16.95 -16.63 5.06
C GLY A 196 15.86 -15.68 4.53
N ARG A 197 14.99 -15.21 5.42
CA ARG A 197 13.95 -14.21 5.14
C ARG A 197 14.24 -12.86 5.79
N GLU A 198 15.44 -12.62 6.31
CA GLU A 198 15.85 -11.29 6.75
C GLU A 198 15.87 -10.32 5.55
N GLY A 199 15.47 -9.09 5.78
CA GLY A 199 15.40 -8.04 4.77
C GLY A 199 15.95 -6.71 5.26
N VAL A 200 16.23 -5.85 4.29
CA VAL A 200 16.73 -4.49 4.50
C VAL A 200 15.77 -3.49 3.85
N ASP A 201 15.53 -2.42 4.59
CA ASP A 201 14.88 -1.19 4.14
C ASP A 201 15.92 -0.05 4.24
N ILE A 202 16.22 0.58 3.11
CA ILE A 202 17.14 1.70 3.02
C ILE A 202 16.35 2.93 2.56
N GLU A 203 16.33 3.95 3.39
CA GLU A 203 15.82 5.27 3.06
C GLU A 203 16.98 6.19 2.67
N ILE A 204 16.84 6.90 1.57
CA ILE A 204 17.88 7.78 1.02
C ILE A 204 17.35 9.20 0.98
N ILE A 205 18.11 10.15 1.49
CA ILE A 205 17.78 11.57 1.50
C ILE A 205 18.88 12.32 0.76
N GLY A 206 18.51 13.19 -0.18
CA GLY A 206 19.44 14.00 -0.96
C GLY A 206 19.90 13.33 -2.25
N ALA A 207 20.93 13.92 -2.90
CA ALA A 207 21.49 13.53 -4.20
C ALA A 207 20.44 13.44 -5.34
N THR A 208 19.46 14.33 -5.32
CA THR A 208 18.31 14.36 -6.24
C THR A 208 18.41 15.47 -7.29
N GLY A 209 19.61 15.94 -7.61
CA GLY A 209 19.82 16.99 -8.62
C GLY A 209 19.21 18.35 -8.25
N GLY A 210 19.11 18.67 -6.95
CA GLY A 210 18.54 19.92 -6.45
C GLY A 210 17.02 19.92 -6.26
N VAL A 211 16.32 18.86 -6.63
CA VAL A 211 14.88 18.69 -6.33
C VAL A 211 14.72 18.11 -4.93
N PRO A 212 13.92 18.71 -4.02
CA PRO A 212 13.67 18.12 -2.70
C PRO A 212 13.08 16.71 -2.80
N GLY A 213 13.72 15.75 -2.12
CA GLY A 213 13.29 14.37 -2.16
C GLY A 213 14.37 13.40 -1.70
N GLY A 214 14.23 12.16 -2.12
CA GLY A 214 15.16 11.09 -1.79
C GLY A 214 14.83 9.83 -2.58
N GLY A 215 15.21 8.70 -2.01
CA GLY A 215 14.98 7.41 -2.62
C GLY A 215 14.82 6.31 -1.59
N PHE A 216 14.62 5.12 -2.08
CA PHE A 216 14.55 3.92 -1.24
C PHE A 216 15.10 2.70 -1.95
N VAL A 217 15.55 1.73 -1.16
CA VAL A 217 15.93 0.41 -1.63
C VAL A 217 15.35 -0.63 -0.68
N TYR A 218 14.57 -1.58 -1.21
CA TYR A 218 14.02 -2.69 -0.44
C TYR A 218 14.48 -4.03 -1.01
N THR A 219 14.87 -4.95 -0.15
CA THR A 219 15.20 -6.31 -0.58
C THR A 219 13.96 -7.21 -0.57
N ASN A 220 13.76 -7.95 -1.65
CA ASN A 220 12.80 -9.04 -1.77
C ASN A 220 13.54 -10.38 -1.82
N LEU A 221 12.85 -11.50 -2.02
CA LEU A 221 13.47 -12.82 -2.07
C LEU A 221 14.46 -12.96 -3.24
N ASP A 222 14.03 -12.51 -4.43
CA ASP A 222 14.75 -12.67 -5.69
C ASP A 222 14.83 -11.37 -6.51
N SER A 223 14.64 -10.25 -5.84
CA SER A 223 14.70 -8.92 -6.46
C SER A 223 15.01 -7.84 -5.45
N VAL A 224 15.39 -6.68 -5.95
CA VAL A 224 15.57 -5.45 -5.19
C VAL A 224 14.65 -4.38 -5.80
N ALA A 225 13.85 -3.74 -4.98
CA ALA A 225 13.06 -2.59 -5.38
C ALA A 225 13.84 -1.31 -5.09
N ILE A 226 13.98 -0.47 -6.11
CA ILE A 226 14.66 0.83 -6.03
C ILE A 226 13.69 1.90 -6.48
N GLY A 227 13.66 3.03 -5.81
CA GLY A 227 12.82 4.13 -6.24
C GLY A 227 13.30 5.49 -5.80
N LEU A 228 12.69 6.49 -6.43
CA LEU A 228 12.85 7.90 -6.11
C LEU A 228 11.51 8.48 -5.68
N VAL A 229 11.54 9.40 -4.73
CA VAL A 229 10.39 10.17 -4.28
C VAL A 229 10.77 11.63 -4.28
N LEU A 230 10.14 12.42 -5.15
CA LEU A 230 10.51 13.82 -5.39
C LEU A 230 9.32 14.75 -5.15
N SER A 231 9.58 15.95 -4.68
CA SER A 231 8.57 17.00 -4.52
C SER A 231 7.92 17.33 -5.87
N LEU A 232 6.62 17.09 -6.00
CA LEU A 232 5.88 17.36 -7.24
C LEU A 232 5.90 18.86 -7.63
N PRO A 233 5.69 19.81 -6.71
CA PRO A 233 5.80 21.24 -7.06
C PRO A 233 7.19 21.65 -7.53
N ALA A 234 8.24 21.12 -6.89
CA ALA A 234 9.60 21.44 -7.28
C ALA A 234 9.95 20.87 -8.67
N LEU A 235 9.47 19.67 -8.99
CA LEU A 235 9.56 19.11 -10.35
C LEU A 235 8.84 19.99 -11.37
N ALA A 236 7.64 20.45 -11.07
CA ALA A 236 6.87 21.31 -11.95
C ALA A 236 7.54 22.69 -12.16
N ALA A 237 8.17 23.25 -11.11
CA ALA A 237 8.89 24.51 -11.18
C ALA A 237 10.24 24.40 -11.91
N GLY A 238 10.90 23.24 -11.84
CA GLY A 238 12.19 22.96 -12.48
C GLY A 238 12.12 22.45 -13.90
N GLY A 239 10.91 22.23 -14.42
CA GLY A 239 10.67 21.79 -15.79
C GLY A 239 11.16 22.84 -16.81
N LYS A 240 12.42 22.71 -17.22
CA LYS A 240 12.99 23.34 -18.39
C LYS A 240 13.13 22.31 -19.50
#